data_db231a369e079a25ed02ab6ae2278ed7
#
_entry.id   db231a369e079a25ed02ab6ae2278ed7
#
_cell.length_a   1.000
_cell.length_b   1.000
_cell.length_c   1.000
_cell.angle_alpha   90.00
_cell.angle_beta   90.00
_cell.angle_gamma   90.00
#
_symmetry.space_group_name_H-M   'P 1'
#
loop_
_entity.id
_entity.type
_entity.pdbx_description
1 polymer ?
#
loop_
_entity_poly.entity_id
_entity_poly.type
_entity_poly.pdbx_seq_one_letter_code
_entity_poly.pdbx_strand_id
1 'polypeptide(L)'
;VAETALTDLASGETSESRAEAIRKRGFYPESMPRQMMAIFKTGDRSNEVKTIDVDTLVIHGADDGLIPPAHGEHTAELIKGSELVIFPGMGHNIPKDVLPKMLGYMIGHMKTADYRKDALNPTLD
;
A
#
# COMPACT_ATOMS: atom_id res chain seq x y z
N VAL A 1 -11.78 -14.15 4.25
CA VAL A 1 -12.24 -14.71 2.96
C VAL A 1 -13.61 -14.14 2.56
N ALA A 2 -14.54 -13.88 3.50
CA ALA A 2 -15.86 -13.32 3.20
C ALA A 2 -15.85 -11.81 2.92
N GLU A 3 -14.97 -11.03 3.55
CA GLU A 3 -14.88 -9.58 3.39
C GLU A 3 -14.24 -9.16 2.05
N THR A 4 -13.27 -9.93 1.56
CA THR A 4 -12.70 -9.70 0.22
C THR A 4 -13.76 -9.86 -0.88
N ALA A 5 -14.73 -10.74 -0.67
CA ALA A 5 -15.84 -10.95 -1.60
C ALA A 5 -16.84 -9.79 -1.61
N LEU A 6 -17.05 -9.09 -0.48
CA LEU A 6 -17.95 -7.93 -0.39
C LEU A 6 -17.38 -6.69 -1.10
N THR A 7 -16.07 -6.46 -1.00
CA THR A 7 -15.39 -5.39 -1.74
C THR A 7 -15.39 -5.64 -3.25
N ASP A 8 -15.32 -6.89 -3.66
CA ASP A 8 -15.38 -7.27 -5.08
C ASP A 8 -16.78 -7.04 -5.68
N LEU A 9 -17.85 -7.19 -4.90
CA LEU A 9 -19.24 -6.94 -5.32
C LEU A 9 -19.49 -5.43 -5.54
N ALA A 10 -18.91 -4.55 -4.73
CA ALA A 10 -19.05 -3.10 -4.88
C ALA A 10 -18.38 -2.56 -6.15
N SER A 11 -17.32 -3.20 -6.64
CA SER A 11 -16.61 -2.82 -7.88
C SER A 11 -17.20 -3.40 -9.16
N GLY A 12 -18.23 -4.27 -9.07
CA GLY A 12 -18.80 -4.99 -10.21
C GLY A 12 -17.89 -6.08 -10.79
N GLU A 13 -16.75 -6.37 -10.14
CA GLU A 13 -15.87 -7.48 -10.48
C GLU A 13 -16.28 -8.73 -9.70
N THR A 14 -16.47 -9.84 -10.40
CA THR A 14 -16.69 -11.14 -9.75
C THR A 14 -15.35 -11.81 -9.43
N SER A 15 -15.36 -12.70 -8.45
CA SER A 15 -14.18 -13.55 -8.14
C SER A 15 -13.72 -14.34 -9.38
N GLU A 16 -14.64 -14.74 -10.23
CA GLU A 16 -14.35 -15.45 -11.49
C GLU A 16 -13.66 -14.55 -12.53
N SER A 17 -14.16 -13.32 -12.73
CA SER A 17 -13.54 -12.38 -13.67
C SER A 17 -12.13 -11.99 -13.25
N ARG A 18 -11.91 -11.85 -11.95
CA ARG A 18 -10.58 -11.59 -11.37
C ARG A 18 -9.65 -12.79 -11.52
N ALA A 19 -10.11 -14.01 -11.24
CA ALA A 19 -9.33 -15.23 -11.43
C ALA A 19 -8.93 -15.44 -12.91
N GLU A 20 -9.83 -15.12 -13.84
CA GLU A 20 -9.56 -15.17 -15.27
C GLU A 20 -8.50 -14.14 -15.70
N ALA A 21 -8.58 -12.91 -15.19
CA ALA A 21 -7.60 -11.86 -15.45
C ALA A 21 -6.22 -12.21 -14.90
N ILE A 22 -6.15 -12.88 -13.74
CA ILE A 22 -4.89 -13.37 -13.14
C ILE A 22 -4.31 -14.48 -14.03
N ARG A 23 -5.12 -15.44 -14.46
CA ARG A 23 -4.67 -16.53 -15.37
C ARG A 23 -4.13 -16.00 -16.69
N LYS A 24 -4.79 -15.01 -17.30
CA LYS A 24 -4.33 -14.37 -18.55
C LYS A 24 -3.00 -13.62 -18.41
N ARG A 25 -2.70 -13.09 -17.22
CA ARG A 25 -1.42 -12.43 -16.93
C ARG A 25 -0.29 -13.38 -16.58
N GLY A 26 -0.59 -14.67 -16.42
CA GLY A 26 0.35 -15.70 -16.03
C GLY A 26 0.33 -15.97 -14.53
N PHE A 27 -0.29 -17.08 -14.16
CA PHE A 27 -0.36 -17.57 -12.79
C PHE A 27 0.60 -18.75 -12.65
N TYR A 28 1.62 -18.58 -11.81
CA TYR A 28 2.63 -19.60 -11.52
C TYR A 28 2.58 -19.98 -10.04
N PRO A 29 1.77 -20.98 -9.65
CA PRO A 29 1.60 -21.39 -8.25
C PRO A 29 2.93 -21.71 -7.55
N GLU A 30 3.90 -22.24 -8.27
CA GLU A 30 5.22 -22.60 -7.74
C GLU A 30 6.04 -21.39 -7.30
N SER A 31 5.65 -20.16 -7.72
CA SER A 31 6.32 -18.94 -7.29
C SER A 31 5.95 -18.53 -5.86
N MET A 32 4.75 -18.90 -5.39
CA MET A 32 4.24 -18.52 -4.07
C MET A 32 5.15 -19.01 -2.92
N PRO A 33 5.54 -20.30 -2.83
CA PRO A 33 6.46 -20.73 -1.79
C PRO A 33 7.82 -20.03 -1.83
N ARG A 34 8.33 -19.70 -3.01
CA ARG A 34 9.60 -18.97 -3.16
C ARG A 34 9.51 -17.55 -2.65
N GLN A 35 8.38 -16.85 -2.94
CA GLN A 35 8.13 -15.52 -2.43
C GLN A 35 7.99 -15.52 -0.90
N MET A 36 7.23 -16.47 -0.35
CA MET A 36 7.10 -16.62 1.10
C MET A 36 8.45 -16.89 1.77
N MET A 37 9.27 -17.77 1.20
CA MET A 37 10.62 -18.03 1.71
C MET A 37 11.52 -16.78 1.65
N ALA A 38 11.40 -15.95 0.62
CA ALA A 38 12.14 -14.70 0.52
C ALA A 38 11.74 -13.74 1.64
N ILE A 39 10.42 -13.60 1.91
CA ILE A 39 9.90 -12.78 3.01
C ILE A 39 10.45 -13.26 4.35
N PHE A 40 10.34 -14.55 4.65
CA PHE A 40 10.86 -15.11 5.90
C PHE A 40 12.38 -14.94 6.05
N LYS A 41 13.15 -15.12 4.96
CA LYS A 41 14.59 -14.90 4.97
C LYS A 41 15.00 -13.45 5.19
N THR A 42 14.20 -12.50 4.72
CA THR A 42 14.47 -11.08 4.90
C THR A 42 14.38 -10.68 6.37
N GLY A 43 13.48 -11.29 7.14
CA GLY A 43 13.33 -11.05 8.57
C GLY A 43 12.87 -9.63 8.90
N ASP A 44 13.17 -9.20 10.11
CA ASP A 44 12.82 -7.85 10.61
C ASP A 44 13.71 -6.78 9.99
N ARG A 45 13.10 -5.81 9.33
CA ARG A 45 13.75 -4.67 8.66
C ARG A 45 13.50 -3.34 9.37
N SER A 46 13.03 -3.36 10.61
CA SER A 46 12.67 -2.15 11.35
C SER A 46 13.83 -1.17 11.47
N ASN A 47 15.06 -1.65 11.62
CA ASN A 47 16.24 -0.79 11.70
C ASN A 47 16.55 -0.09 10.37
N GLU A 48 16.34 -0.76 9.25
CA GLU A 48 16.52 -0.19 7.92
C GLU A 48 15.42 0.85 7.64
N VAL A 49 14.17 0.53 7.98
CA VAL A 49 13.02 1.42 7.78
C VAL A 49 13.19 2.73 8.55
N LYS A 50 13.76 2.70 9.75
CA LYS A 50 14.08 3.91 10.55
C LYS A 50 15.08 4.85 9.88
N THR A 51 15.86 4.37 8.91
CA THR A 51 16.83 5.21 8.18
C THR A 51 16.23 5.95 6.99
N ILE A 52 14.94 5.73 6.70
CA ILE A 52 14.24 6.44 5.63
C ILE A 52 14.11 7.91 6.02
N ASP A 53 14.73 8.78 5.23
CA ASP A 53 14.80 10.24 5.46
C ASP A 53 14.26 10.99 4.21
N VAL A 54 13.09 10.58 3.76
CA VAL A 54 12.37 11.23 2.67
C VAL A 54 10.89 11.36 3.06
N ASP A 55 10.20 12.35 2.50
CA ASP A 55 8.75 12.48 2.69
C ASP A 55 8.07 11.16 2.31
N THR A 56 7.34 10.58 3.26
CA THR A 56 6.77 9.24 3.13
C THR A 56 5.28 9.25 3.44
N LEU A 57 4.49 8.65 2.56
CA LEU A 57 3.07 8.38 2.77
C LEU A 57 2.86 6.87 2.89
N VAL A 58 2.35 6.42 4.03
CA VAL A 58 1.93 5.04 4.26
C VAL A 58 0.42 4.93 4.05
N ILE A 59 0.00 4.02 3.19
CA ILE A 59 -1.42 3.75 2.94
C ILE A 59 -1.72 2.30 3.28
N HIS A 60 -2.81 2.07 4.04
CA HIS A 60 -3.22 0.73 4.44
C HIS A 60 -4.74 0.58 4.45
N GLY A 61 -5.25 -0.64 4.27
CA GLY A 61 -6.66 -0.96 4.39
C GLY A 61 -7.03 -1.30 5.84
N ALA A 62 -8.11 -0.70 6.35
CA ALA A 62 -8.60 -1.00 7.70
C ALA A 62 -9.03 -2.46 7.87
N ASP A 63 -9.52 -3.07 6.79
CA ASP A 63 -10.07 -4.43 6.77
C ASP A 63 -9.12 -5.44 6.10
N ASP A 64 -7.81 -5.14 6.10
CA ASP A 64 -6.79 -6.05 5.56
C ASP A 64 -6.60 -7.25 6.50
N GLY A 65 -7.21 -8.37 6.10
CA GLY A 65 -7.12 -9.64 6.83
C GLY A 65 -5.85 -10.45 6.54
N LEU A 66 -5.06 -10.06 5.53
CA LEU A 66 -3.79 -10.72 5.20
C LEU A 66 -2.62 -10.07 5.94
N ILE A 67 -2.53 -8.75 5.86
CA ILE A 67 -1.55 -7.94 6.60
C ILE A 67 -2.35 -6.97 7.48
N PRO A 68 -2.48 -7.21 8.78
CA PRO A 68 -3.28 -6.34 9.66
C PRO A 68 -2.82 -4.88 9.63
N PRO A 69 -3.74 -3.91 9.81
CA PRO A 69 -3.45 -2.47 9.78
C PRO A 69 -2.32 -2.04 10.72
N ALA A 70 -2.16 -2.75 11.84
CA ALA A 70 -1.07 -2.53 12.80
C ALA A 70 0.32 -2.57 12.16
N HIS A 71 0.51 -3.28 11.04
CA HIS A 71 1.80 -3.26 10.32
C HIS A 71 2.02 -1.95 9.57
N GLY A 72 0.97 -1.37 9.00
CA GLY A 72 1.02 -0.04 8.40
C GLY A 72 1.28 1.05 9.44
N GLU A 73 0.59 0.98 10.58
CA GLU A 73 0.78 1.86 11.72
C GLU A 73 2.22 1.79 12.23
N HIS A 74 2.72 0.59 12.46
CA HIS A 74 4.11 0.38 12.89
C HIS A 74 5.13 0.92 11.88
N THR A 75 4.89 0.72 10.58
CA THR A 75 5.76 1.29 9.53
C THR A 75 5.79 2.81 9.60
N ALA A 76 4.63 3.44 9.75
CA ALA A 76 4.55 4.89 9.89
C ALA A 76 5.22 5.40 11.16
N GLU A 77 5.12 4.69 12.28
CA GLU A 77 5.82 5.03 13.53
C GLU A 77 7.36 4.97 13.39
N LEU A 78 7.87 4.04 12.60
CA LEU A 78 9.31 3.89 12.37
C LEU A 78 9.89 5.01 11.49
N ILE A 79 9.12 5.55 10.55
CA ILE A 79 9.57 6.55 9.59
C ILE A 79 9.24 7.95 10.14
N LYS A 80 10.25 8.68 10.55
CA LYS A 80 10.08 10.01 11.13
C LYS A 80 9.42 10.97 10.15
N GLY A 81 8.28 11.53 10.56
CA GLY A 81 7.55 12.52 9.75
C GLY A 81 6.70 11.92 8.63
N SER A 82 6.53 10.61 8.60
CA SER A 82 5.60 9.98 7.65
C SER A 82 4.15 10.36 7.90
N GLU A 83 3.36 10.36 6.84
CA GLU A 83 1.91 10.47 6.89
C GLU A 83 1.30 9.07 6.81
N LEU A 84 0.24 8.80 7.59
CA LEU A 84 -0.49 7.53 7.56
C LEU A 84 -1.93 7.76 7.13
N VAL A 85 -2.40 7.00 6.15
CA VAL A 85 -3.80 6.97 5.72
C VAL A 85 -4.33 5.56 5.79
N ILE A 86 -5.32 5.34 6.66
CA ILE A 86 -6.06 4.08 6.76
C ILE A 86 -7.40 4.22 6.04
N PHE A 87 -7.66 3.36 5.06
CA PHE A 87 -8.90 3.37 4.29
C PHE A 87 -9.92 2.39 4.88
N PRO A 88 -11.04 2.88 5.46
CA PRO A 88 -12.14 2.02 5.89
C PRO A 88 -12.73 1.26 4.69
N GLY A 89 -13.09 0.01 4.90
CA GLY A 89 -13.67 -0.86 3.87
C GLY A 89 -12.67 -1.42 2.86
N MET A 90 -11.40 -1.03 2.92
CA MET A 90 -10.36 -1.55 2.06
C MET A 90 -9.65 -2.73 2.74
N GLY A 91 -9.60 -3.86 2.05
CA GLY A 91 -8.78 -5.01 2.43
C GLY A 91 -7.37 -4.97 1.83
N HIS A 92 -6.79 -6.15 1.55
CA HIS A 92 -5.45 -6.25 0.95
C HIS A 92 -5.39 -5.78 -0.51
N ASN A 93 -6.50 -5.86 -1.22
CA ASN A 93 -6.63 -5.37 -2.59
C ASN A 93 -7.19 -3.95 -2.60
N ILE A 94 -6.83 -3.18 -3.62
CA ILE A 94 -7.34 -1.82 -3.81
C ILE A 94 -8.65 -1.90 -4.61
N PRO A 95 -9.82 -1.58 -4.00
CA PRO A 95 -11.08 -1.51 -4.72
C PRO A 95 -11.11 -0.33 -5.69
N LYS A 96 -11.87 -0.45 -6.78
CA LYS A 96 -11.95 0.59 -7.82
C LYS A 96 -12.54 1.91 -7.30
N ASP A 97 -13.48 1.84 -6.38
CA ASP A 97 -14.13 2.98 -5.74
C ASP A 97 -13.21 3.74 -4.76
N VAL A 98 -12.23 3.05 -4.16
CA VAL A 98 -11.22 3.67 -3.28
C VAL A 98 -10.13 4.37 -4.09
N LEU A 99 -9.84 3.88 -5.31
CA LEU A 99 -8.70 4.34 -6.10
C LEU A 99 -8.69 5.87 -6.36
N PRO A 100 -9.78 6.55 -6.73
CA PRO A 100 -9.76 8.00 -6.94
C PRO A 100 -9.36 8.78 -5.68
N LYS A 101 -9.86 8.37 -4.52
CA LYS A 101 -9.53 8.99 -3.24
C LYS A 101 -8.09 8.72 -2.84
N MET A 102 -7.61 7.51 -3.04
CA MET A 102 -6.21 7.12 -2.81
C MET A 102 -5.26 7.96 -3.68
N LEU A 103 -5.55 8.10 -4.98
CA LEU A 103 -4.77 8.95 -5.88
C LEU A 103 -4.77 10.42 -5.43
N GLY A 104 -5.88 10.92 -4.88
CA GLY A 104 -5.95 12.26 -4.30
C GLY A 104 -4.94 12.45 -3.16
N TYR A 105 -4.84 11.50 -2.23
CA TYR A 105 -3.84 11.53 -1.15
C TYR A 105 -2.41 11.46 -1.69
N MET A 106 -2.14 10.56 -2.64
CA MET A 106 -0.81 10.42 -3.25
C MET A 106 -0.37 11.69 -3.96
N ILE A 107 -1.24 12.29 -4.78
CA ILE A 107 -0.95 13.54 -5.49
C ILE A 107 -0.76 14.70 -4.51
N GLY A 108 -1.59 14.80 -3.47
CA GLY A 108 -1.46 15.80 -2.42
C GLY A 108 -0.11 15.70 -1.70
N HIS A 109 0.27 14.48 -1.32
CA HIS A 109 1.54 14.21 -0.66
C HIS A 109 2.74 14.60 -1.56
N MET A 110 2.74 14.18 -2.84
CA MET A 110 3.80 14.53 -3.78
C MET A 110 3.97 16.05 -3.95
N LYS A 111 2.86 16.79 -4.10
CA LYS A 111 2.91 18.25 -4.21
C LYS A 111 3.49 18.91 -2.95
N THR A 112 3.16 18.40 -1.78
CA THR A 112 3.68 18.91 -0.51
C THR A 112 5.18 18.62 -0.38
N ALA A 113 5.62 17.45 -0.78
CA ALA A 113 7.04 17.06 -0.78
C ALA A 113 7.85 17.93 -1.75
N ASP A 114 7.35 18.16 -2.95
CA ASP A 114 7.99 19.07 -3.94
C ASP A 114 8.11 20.49 -3.38
N TYR A 115 7.03 21.04 -2.79
CA TYR A 115 7.05 22.35 -2.18
C TYR A 115 8.10 22.47 -1.05
N ARG A 116 8.22 21.45 -0.19
CA ARG A 116 9.23 21.42 0.88
C ARG A 116 10.64 21.39 0.31
N LYS A 117 10.87 20.61 -0.73
CA LYS A 117 12.16 20.51 -1.42
C LYS A 117 12.57 21.86 -2.02
N ASP A 118 11.67 22.54 -2.70
CA ASP A 118 11.92 23.86 -3.30
C ASP A 118 12.16 24.92 -2.23
N ALA A 119 11.44 24.88 -1.11
CA ALA A 119 11.64 25.79 0.02
C ALA A 119 13.00 25.60 0.72
N LEU A 120 13.54 24.38 0.71
CA LEU A 120 14.86 24.07 1.29
C LEU A 120 16.02 24.39 0.34
N ASN A 121 15.78 24.42 -0.97
CA ASN A 121 16.74 24.75 -2.00
C ASN A 121 16.19 25.85 -2.92
N PRO A 122 15.97 27.08 -2.43
CA PRO A 122 15.54 28.16 -3.29
C PRO A 122 16.62 28.42 -4.33
N THR A 123 16.30 28.16 -5.61
CA THR A 123 17.13 28.64 -6.72
C THR A 123 17.11 30.14 -6.65
N LEU A 124 18.24 30.75 -6.32
CA LEU A 124 18.44 32.19 -6.43
C LEU A 124 18.52 32.50 -7.92
N ASP A 125 17.41 32.92 -8.53
CA ASP A 125 17.39 33.58 -9.82
C ASP A 125 17.91 35.03 -9.68
#